data_3b71323f94a9d4650f1900e183ff69d6
#
_entry.id   3b71323f94a9d4650f1900e183ff69d6
#
_cell.length_a   1.000
_cell.length_b   1.000
_cell.length_c   1.000
_cell.angle_alpha   90.00
_cell.angle_beta   90.00
_cell.angle_gamma   90.00
#
_symmetry.space_group_name_H-M   'P 1'
#
loop_
_entity.id
_entity.type
_entity.pdbx_description
1 polymer ?
#
loop_
_entity_poly.entity_id
_entity_poly.type
_entity_poly.pdbx_seq_one_letter_code
_entity_poly.pdbx_strand_id
1 'polypeptide(L)'
;VRYVKVAWEHDFVDEPVLYLSELGGDGYEIRKVQFYRDGRSEWADESHETANSGLAEIPFPPLEEISGQEGLSAEWIDREEFERAWGEAQIDY
;
A
#
# COMPACT_ATOMS: atom_id res chain seq x y z
N VAL A 1 1.27 7.48 14.22
CA VAL A 1 0.92 6.50 13.18
C VAL A 1 0.02 7.16 12.15
N ARG A 2 0.34 7.01 10.87
CA ARG A 2 -0.42 7.59 9.78
C ARG A 2 -0.72 6.51 8.75
N TYR A 3 -1.73 6.74 7.93
CA TYR A 3 -2.15 5.80 6.89
C TYR A 3 -2.22 6.52 5.56
N VAL A 4 -1.70 5.88 4.52
CA VAL A 4 -1.62 6.49 3.19
C VAL A 4 -2.13 5.51 2.14
N LYS A 5 -2.79 6.07 1.12
CA LYS A 5 -3.26 5.30 -0.03
C LYS A 5 -2.62 5.89 -1.29
N VAL A 6 -2.00 5.01 -2.08
CA VAL A 6 -1.37 5.37 -3.36
C VAL A 6 -2.07 4.60 -4.47
N ALA A 7 -2.61 5.31 -5.45
CA ALA A 7 -3.18 4.71 -6.64
C ALA A 7 -2.19 4.85 -7.79
N TRP A 8 -2.00 3.77 -8.54
CA TRP A 8 -1.08 3.74 -9.68
C TRP A 8 -1.85 3.32 -10.94
N GLU A 9 -1.98 4.27 -11.87
CA GLU A 9 -2.66 4.03 -13.14
C GLU A 9 -1.65 3.57 -14.17
N HIS A 10 -1.83 2.36 -14.70
CA HIS A 10 -0.91 1.74 -15.67
C HIS A 10 -1.60 0.57 -16.38
N ASP A 11 -0.93 0.02 -17.38
CA ASP A 11 -1.45 -1.11 -18.16
C ASP A 11 -0.74 -2.44 -17.87
N PHE A 12 0.11 -2.51 -16.85
CA PHE A 12 0.81 -3.73 -16.47
C PHE A 12 -0.12 -4.67 -15.72
N VAL A 13 -0.42 -5.82 -16.30
CA VAL A 13 -1.42 -6.74 -15.73
C VAL A 13 -0.96 -7.42 -14.44
N ASP A 14 0.34 -7.55 -14.24
CA ASP A 14 0.91 -8.24 -13.07
C ASP A 14 1.35 -7.30 -11.96
N GLU A 15 1.06 -6.01 -12.09
CA GLU A 15 1.47 -5.01 -11.09
C GLU A 15 0.25 -4.49 -10.32
N PRO A 16 0.41 -4.17 -9.03
CA PRO A 16 -0.69 -3.61 -8.25
C PRO A 16 -1.15 -2.27 -8.79
N VAL A 17 -2.42 -1.94 -8.55
CA VAL A 17 -3.00 -0.64 -8.91
C VAL A 17 -3.29 0.22 -7.68
N LEU A 18 -3.24 -0.36 -6.48
CA LEU A 18 -3.54 0.35 -5.25
C LEU A 18 -2.68 -0.17 -4.12
N TYR A 19 -2.08 0.76 -3.37
CA TYR A 19 -1.28 0.44 -2.19
C TYR A 19 -1.85 1.20 -1.00
N LEU A 20 -2.01 0.52 0.13
CA LEU A 20 -2.35 1.17 1.39
C LEU A 20 -1.27 0.80 2.40
N SER A 21 -0.74 1.80 3.11
CA SER A 21 0.36 1.57 4.04
C SER A 21 0.09 2.23 5.38
N GLU A 22 0.45 1.54 6.45
CA GLU A 22 0.49 2.08 7.79
C GLU A 22 1.92 2.50 8.08
N LEU A 23 2.12 3.75 8.50
CA LEU A 23 3.44 4.32 8.76
C LEU A 23 3.63 4.59 10.25
N GLY A 24 4.79 4.25 10.79
CA GLY A 24 5.17 4.59 12.14
C GLY A 24 5.52 6.06 12.27
N GLY A 25 5.84 6.49 13.49
CA GLY A 25 6.25 7.87 13.76
C GLY A 25 7.54 8.26 13.04
N ASP A 26 8.35 7.30 12.67
CA ASP A 26 9.60 7.50 11.92
C ASP A 26 9.41 7.50 10.40
N GLY A 27 8.17 7.28 9.94
CA GLY A 27 7.85 7.25 8.51
C GLY A 27 8.07 5.92 7.82
N TYR A 28 8.54 4.89 8.54
CA TYR A 28 8.72 3.57 7.96
C TYR A 28 7.42 2.80 7.91
N GLU A 29 7.26 1.94 6.91
CA GLU A 29 6.07 1.10 6.79
C GLU A 29 6.02 0.06 7.88
N ILE A 30 4.83 -0.10 8.49
CA ILE A 30 4.56 -1.12 9.51
C ILE A 30 3.74 -2.26 8.90
N ARG A 31 2.75 -1.90 8.07
CA ARG A 31 1.91 -2.85 7.34
C ARG A 31 1.61 -2.28 5.97
N LYS A 32 1.41 -3.17 5.00
CA LYS A 32 1.12 -2.77 3.62
C LYS A 32 0.10 -3.73 3.02
N VAL A 33 -0.82 -3.19 2.23
CA VAL A 33 -1.78 -3.95 1.43
C VAL A 33 -1.64 -3.52 -0.02
N GLN A 34 -1.65 -4.49 -0.94
CA GLN A 34 -1.60 -4.23 -2.38
C GLN A 34 -2.81 -4.88 -3.05
N PHE A 35 -3.50 -4.14 -3.89
CA PHE A 35 -4.63 -4.65 -4.66
C PHE A 35 -4.29 -4.60 -6.14
N TYR A 36 -4.68 -5.66 -6.85
CA TYR A 36 -4.48 -5.81 -8.29
C TYR A 36 -5.79 -5.57 -9.02
N ARG A 37 -5.69 -5.25 -10.31
CA ARG A 37 -6.86 -4.93 -11.14
C ARG A 37 -7.86 -6.09 -11.21
N ASP A 38 -7.38 -7.34 -11.16
CA ASP A 38 -8.22 -8.54 -11.25
C ASP A 38 -8.85 -8.95 -9.92
N GLY A 39 -8.67 -8.15 -8.87
CA GLY A 39 -9.24 -8.44 -7.55
C GLY A 39 -8.32 -9.19 -6.60
N ARG A 40 -7.15 -9.63 -7.06
CA ARG A 40 -6.17 -10.24 -6.15
C ARG A 40 -5.65 -9.20 -5.18
N SER A 41 -5.21 -9.67 -4.02
CA SER A 41 -4.57 -8.80 -3.03
C SER A 41 -3.40 -9.52 -2.39
N GLU A 42 -2.45 -8.72 -1.87
CA GLU A 42 -1.31 -9.21 -1.12
C GLU A 42 -1.10 -8.28 0.07
N TRP A 43 -0.47 -8.78 1.12
CA TRP A 43 -0.20 -7.98 2.30
C TRP A 43 1.15 -8.33 2.88
N ALA A 44 1.72 -7.39 3.64
CA ALA A 44 3.00 -7.58 4.31
C ALA A 44 3.00 -6.90 5.67
N ASP A 45 3.69 -7.49 6.61
CA ASP A 45 4.02 -6.90 7.90
C ASP A 45 5.41 -7.39 8.30
N GLU A 46 5.82 -7.15 9.54
CA GLU A 46 7.17 -7.50 9.98
C GLU A 46 7.46 -9.02 9.95
N SER A 47 6.42 -9.86 9.91
CA SER A 47 6.57 -11.32 9.95
C SER A 47 6.01 -12.02 8.71
N HIS A 48 5.49 -11.28 7.74
CA HIS A 48 4.89 -11.84 6.54
C HIS A 48 5.21 -11.00 5.31
N GLU A 49 5.68 -11.64 4.26
CA GLU A 49 5.84 -10.98 2.96
C GLU A 49 5.65 -12.02 1.86
N THR A 50 5.36 -11.54 0.64
CA THR A 50 5.23 -12.39 -0.54
C THR A 50 6.33 -12.03 -1.53
N ALA A 51 6.38 -12.74 -2.65
CA ALA A 51 7.37 -12.47 -3.71
C ALA A 51 7.23 -11.04 -4.27
N ASN A 52 6.01 -10.48 -4.20
CA ASN A 52 5.70 -9.17 -4.79
C ASN A 52 5.33 -8.11 -3.77
N SER A 53 5.35 -8.43 -2.48
CA SER A 53 4.97 -7.48 -1.44
C SER A 53 5.87 -7.64 -0.22
N GLY A 54 6.48 -6.54 0.19
CA GLY A 54 7.31 -6.45 1.38
C GLY A 54 7.33 -5.02 1.86
N LEU A 55 7.74 -4.82 3.11
CA LEU A 55 7.84 -3.48 3.67
C LEU A 55 9.07 -2.76 3.11
N ALA A 56 8.93 -1.48 2.82
CA ALA A 56 10.04 -0.67 2.36
C ALA A 56 11.07 -0.50 3.48
N GLU A 57 12.34 -0.48 3.11
CA GLU A 57 13.45 -0.34 4.06
C GLU A 57 13.90 1.11 4.21
N ILE A 58 13.15 2.05 3.65
CA ILE A 58 13.42 3.48 3.73
C ILE A 58 12.14 4.19 4.19
N PRO A 59 12.25 5.39 4.79
CA PRO A 59 11.06 6.14 5.15
C PRO A 59 10.21 6.49 3.93
N PHE A 60 8.90 6.58 4.15
CA PHE A 60 7.96 6.91 3.09
C PHE A 60 8.20 8.36 2.63
N PRO A 61 8.28 8.61 1.31
CA PRO A 61 8.55 9.97 0.82
C PRO A 61 7.35 10.89 1.02
N PRO A 62 7.53 12.22 0.93
CA PRO A 62 6.40 13.14 0.98
C PRO A 62 5.38 12.83 -0.12
N LEU A 63 4.10 13.05 0.18
CA LEU A 63 3.03 12.72 -0.76
C LEU A 63 3.15 13.47 -2.08
N GLU A 64 3.59 14.71 -2.06
CA GLU A 64 3.76 15.50 -3.28
C GLU A 64 4.84 14.94 -4.22
N GLU A 65 5.83 14.22 -3.68
CA GLU A 65 6.82 13.54 -4.53
C GLU A 65 6.19 12.38 -5.28
N ILE A 66 5.26 11.68 -4.64
CA ILE A 66 4.56 10.56 -5.28
C ILE A 66 3.58 11.10 -6.31
N SER A 67 2.74 12.05 -5.91
CA SER A 67 1.70 12.61 -6.77
C SER A 67 2.26 13.40 -7.94
N GLY A 68 3.51 13.84 -7.86
CA GLY A 68 4.19 14.52 -8.96
C GLY A 68 4.62 13.60 -10.09
N GLN A 69 4.54 12.28 -9.89
CA GLN A 69 4.91 11.31 -10.91
C GLN A 69 3.68 10.93 -11.73
N GLU A 70 3.87 10.79 -13.04
CA GLU A 70 2.77 10.46 -13.94
C GLU A 70 2.13 9.11 -13.56
N GLY A 71 0.81 9.12 -13.48
CA GLY A 71 0.04 7.91 -13.16
C GLY A 71 -0.07 7.61 -11.66
N LEU A 72 0.61 8.37 -10.81
CA LEU A 72 0.55 8.15 -9.36
C LEU A 72 -0.25 9.25 -8.67
N SER A 73 -1.05 8.84 -7.69
CA SER A 73 -1.72 9.77 -6.78
C SER A 73 -1.64 9.22 -5.36
N ALA A 74 -1.48 10.10 -4.39
CA ALA A 74 -1.33 9.70 -3.00
C ALA A 74 -2.18 10.59 -2.10
N GLU A 75 -2.80 9.99 -1.08
CA GLU A 75 -3.59 10.74 -0.11
C GLU A 75 -3.48 10.09 1.27
N TRP A 76 -3.63 10.90 2.31
CA TRP A 76 -3.76 10.38 3.67
C TRP A 76 -5.17 9.82 3.84
N ILE A 77 -5.27 8.69 4.52
CA ILE A 77 -6.55 8.06 4.83
C ILE A 77 -6.64 7.86 6.34
N ASP A 78 -7.83 7.52 6.83
CA ASP A 78 -8.00 7.24 8.24
C ASP A 78 -7.72 5.76 8.55
N ARG A 79 -7.61 5.47 9.84
CA ARG A 79 -7.36 4.12 10.32
C ARG A 79 -8.43 3.14 9.87
N GLU A 80 -9.68 3.56 9.90
CA GLU A 80 -10.82 2.71 9.56
C GLU A 80 -10.75 2.21 8.12
N GLU A 81 -10.38 3.08 7.20
CA GLU A 81 -10.22 2.70 5.79
C GLU A 81 -9.08 1.69 5.63
N PHE A 82 -7.97 1.93 6.32
CA PHE A 82 -6.83 1.00 6.25
C PHE A 82 -7.18 -0.36 6.84
N GLU A 83 -7.82 -0.39 8.01
CA GLU A 83 -8.16 -1.65 8.67
C GLU A 83 -9.14 -2.47 7.85
N ARG A 84 -10.04 -1.82 7.14
CA ARG A 84 -10.96 -2.50 6.23
C ARG A 84 -10.20 -3.20 5.11
N ALA A 85 -9.26 -2.50 4.48
CA ALA A 85 -8.44 -3.07 3.42
C ALA A 85 -7.55 -4.21 3.94
N TRP A 86 -6.99 -4.03 5.14
CA TRP A 86 -6.17 -5.05 5.78
C TRP A 86 -6.96 -6.34 5.99
N GLY A 87 -8.20 -6.21 6.47
CA GLY A 87 -9.07 -7.37 6.67
C GLY A 87 -9.43 -8.06 5.35
N GLU A 88 -9.72 -7.30 4.32
CA GLU A 88 -10.03 -7.85 3.00
C GLU A 88 -8.85 -8.62 2.40
N ALA A 89 -7.65 -8.10 2.56
CA ALA A 89 -6.44 -8.72 1.99
C ALA A 89 -6.10 -10.04 2.67
N GLN A 90 -6.56 -10.24 3.90
CA GLN A 90 -6.28 -11.46 4.66
C GLN A 90 -7.33 -12.55 4.47
N ILE A 91 -8.39 -12.28 3.72
CA ILE A 91 -9.39 -13.31 3.42
C ILE A 91 -8.76 -14.28 2.45
N ASP A 92 -8.79 -15.56 2.81
CA ASP A 92 -8.23 -16.63 2.00
C ASP A 92 -9.33 -17.18 1.10
N TYR A 93 -9.07 -17.17 -0.19
CA TYR A 93 -10.01 -17.67 -1.19
C TYR A 93 -9.61 -19.04 -1.68
#